data_6b064f3c6185b880210cc50a461a751f
#
_entry.id   6b064f3c6185b880210cc50a461a751f
#
_cell.length_a   1.000
_cell.length_b   1.000
_cell.length_c   1.000
_cell.angle_alpha   90.00
_cell.angle_beta   90.00
_cell.angle_gamma   90.00
#
_symmetry.space_group_name_H-M   'P 1'
#
loop_
_entity.id
_entity.type
_entity.pdbx_description
1 polymer ?
#
loop_
_entity_poly.entity_id
_entity_poly.type
_entity_poly.pdbx_seq_one_letter_code
_entity_poly.pdbx_strand_id
1 'polypeptide(L)'
;MYKRQAVYGLIAEAESYVHGVPVTEIHFHEVGAMDAIADITAVCMLMERLSVGEVVVSPVHVGSGQVRCAHGILPVPAPATAYILRAVPIYGGSVRGELCTPTGAALLKHFAARFGNMPMMKVQGIGYGMGKKDFDAANCVRVMLGETADKADEICELGCNVDDMTGEAVGFAMDRLFEAGALDVYTVPIGMKKSRPGTLIKVMCRESDKEKIIETVFKYTTTIGIRENMMKRHVLDRHIETVETEHGPVHCKLSTGYGVTRKKYEYDDIARIAKEKGISLETARGVLEK
;
A
#
# COMPACT_ATOMS: atom_id res chain seq x y z
N MET A 1 10.78 -21.53 -2.57
CA MET A 1 11.56 -21.66 -3.81
C MET A 1 11.45 -20.41 -4.68
N TYR A 2 10.26 -19.89 -4.99
CA TYR A 2 10.05 -18.73 -5.86
C TYR A 2 10.67 -17.40 -5.37
N LYS A 3 10.73 -17.14 -4.05
CA LYS A 3 11.29 -15.87 -3.51
C LYS A 3 12.78 -15.70 -3.82
N ARG A 4 13.57 -16.79 -3.70
CA ARG A 4 15.00 -16.76 -4.04
C ARG A 4 15.25 -16.48 -5.51
N GLN A 5 14.46 -17.08 -6.39
CA GLN A 5 14.55 -16.84 -7.83
C GLN A 5 14.21 -15.39 -8.19
N ALA A 6 13.25 -14.78 -7.51
CA ALA A 6 12.89 -13.38 -7.73
C ALA A 6 14.04 -12.43 -7.32
N VAL A 7 14.71 -12.67 -6.19
CA VAL A 7 15.88 -11.87 -5.77
C VAL A 7 17.03 -12.01 -6.79
N TYR A 8 17.33 -13.25 -7.21
CA TYR A 8 18.34 -13.48 -8.26
C TYR A 8 17.93 -12.87 -9.60
N GLY A 9 16.65 -12.86 -9.94
CA GLY A 9 16.12 -12.19 -11.13
C GLY A 9 16.45 -10.70 -11.17
N LEU A 10 16.21 -10.00 -10.04
CA LEU A 10 16.55 -8.57 -9.93
C LEU A 10 18.04 -8.31 -10.15
N ILE A 11 18.90 -9.17 -9.62
CA ILE A 11 20.36 -9.03 -9.79
C ILE A 11 20.75 -9.35 -11.23
N ALA A 12 20.21 -10.43 -11.79
CA ALA A 12 20.48 -10.83 -13.17
C ALA A 12 20.08 -9.77 -14.19
N GLU A 13 18.90 -9.14 -14.00
CA GLU A 13 18.46 -8.03 -14.84
C GLU A 13 19.39 -6.81 -14.74
N ALA A 14 19.86 -6.51 -13.53
CA ALA A 14 20.79 -5.40 -13.31
C ALA A 14 22.16 -5.66 -13.97
N GLU A 15 22.71 -6.85 -13.81
CA GLU A 15 23.97 -7.24 -14.44
C GLU A 15 23.85 -7.27 -15.97
N SER A 16 22.76 -7.82 -16.50
CA SER A 16 22.45 -7.81 -17.94
C SER A 16 22.43 -6.38 -18.49
N TYR A 17 21.77 -5.46 -17.79
CA TYR A 17 21.71 -4.06 -18.20
C TYR A 17 23.08 -3.39 -18.17
N VAL A 18 23.86 -3.59 -17.11
CA VAL A 18 25.18 -2.98 -16.94
C VAL A 18 26.19 -3.49 -17.96
N HIS A 19 26.16 -4.78 -18.26
CA HIS A 19 27.09 -5.42 -19.20
C HIS A 19 26.60 -5.38 -20.65
N GLY A 20 25.34 -5.03 -20.91
CA GLY A 20 24.78 -4.98 -22.26
C GLY A 20 24.64 -6.35 -22.93
N VAL A 21 24.50 -7.42 -22.13
CA VAL A 21 24.37 -8.81 -22.60
C VAL A 21 23.04 -9.41 -22.12
N PRO A 22 22.47 -10.39 -22.84
CA PRO A 22 21.26 -11.08 -22.39
C PRO A 22 21.43 -11.72 -21.01
N VAL A 23 20.35 -11.81 -20.21
CA VAL A 23 20.35 -12.45 -18.88
C VAL A 23 20.90 -13.88 -18.90
N THR A 24 20.72 -14.59 -20.01
CA THR A 24 21.21 -15.96 -20.21
C THR A 24 22.73 -16.06 -20.41
N GLU A 25 23.41 -14.95 -20.70
CA GLU A 25 24.85 -14.89 -20.98
C GLU A 25 25.63 -14.16 -19.89
N ILE A 26 24.96 -13.69 -18.82
CA ILE A 26 25.64 -13.04 -17.72
C ILE A 26 26.48 -14.06 -16.91
N HIS A 27 27.63 -13.60 -16.48
CA HIS A 27 28.45 -14.29 -15.49
C HIS A 27 28.38 -13.50 -14.17
N PHE A 28 27.91 -14.15 -13.10
CA PHE A 28 27.90 -13.53 -11.79
C PHE A 28 29.33 -13.49 -11.22
N HIS A 29 30.01 -12.36 -11.37
CA HIS A 29 31.39 -12.20 -10.89
C HIS A 29 31.49 -12.10 -9.37
N GLU A 30 30.51 -11.44 -8.72
CA GLU A 30 30.49 -11.23 -7.28
C GLU A 30 29.33 -11.99 -6.60
N VAL A 31 28.21 -12.13 -7.26
CA VAL A 31 26.99 -12.71 -6.68
C VAL A 31 26.86 -14.23 -6.93
N GLY A 32 27.72 -14.80 -7.77
CA GLY A 32 27.84 -16.25 -7.98
C GLY A 32 28.65 -16.96 -6.90
N ALA A 33 29.26 -16.24 -5.99
CA ALA A 33 30.02 -16.82 -4.89
C ALA A 33 29.10 -17.53 -3.87
N MET A 34 29.62 -18.56 -3.21
CA MET A 34 28.86 -19.40 -2.29
C MET A 34 28.28 -18.60 -1.11
N ASP A 35 28.95 -17.54 -0.67
CA ASP A 35 28.49 -16.64 0.37
C ASP A 35 27.22 -15.88 -0.03
N ALA A 36 27.14 -15.35 -1.24
CA ALA A 36 25.94 -14.66 -1.74
C ALA A 36 24.74 -15.62 -1.85
N ILE A 37 24.98 -16.87 -2.26
CA ILE A 37 23.94 -17.90 -2.31
C ILE A 37 23.46 -18.22 -0.88
N ALA A 38 24.36 -18.34 0.07
CA ALA A 38 24.02 -18.57 1.47
C ALA A 38 23.22 -17.42 2.06
N ASP A 39 23.66 -16.17 1.84
CA ASP A 39 23.02 -14.97 2.35
C ASP A 39 21.60 -14.80 1.82
N ILE A 40 21.41 -14.87 0.51
CA ILE A 40 20.08 -14.75 -0.11
C ILE A 40 19.17 -15.87 0.38
N THR A 41 19.68 -17.09 0.45
CA THR A 41 18.90 -18.25 0.91
C THR A 41 18.51 -18.09 2.38
N ALA A 42 19.46 -17.73 3.24
CA ALA A 42 19.20 -17.54 4.67
C ALA A 42 18.17 -16.41 4.92
N VAL A 43 18.33 -15.27 4.28
CA VAL A 43 17.37 -14.17 4.42
C VAL A 43 15.97 -14.57 3.95
N CYS A 44 15.84 -15.25 2.80
CA CYS A 44 14.55 -15.71 2.33
C CYS A 44 13.89 -16.70 3.30
N MET A 45 14.66 -17.61 3.89
CA MET A 45 14.15 -18.58 4.88
C MET A 45 13.76 -17.90 6.19
N LEU A 46 14.55 -16.95 6.67
CA LEU A 46 14.26 -16.20 7.88
C LEU A 46 13.01 -15.34 7.72
N MET A 47 12.87 -14.63 6.62
CA MET A 47 11.68 -13.83 6.31
C MET A 47 10.42 -14.69 6.17
N GLU A 48 10.54 -15.91 5.65
CA GLU A 48 9.42 -16.85 5.60
C GLU A 48 9.01 -17.33 6.99
N ARG A 49 9.98 -17.61 7.87
CA ARG A 49 9.72 -18.01 9.26
C ARG A 49 9.15 -16.89 10.12
N LEU A 50 9.60 -15.65 9.91
CA LEU A 50 9.08 -14.47 10.62
C LEU A 50 7.63 -14.20 10.28
N SER A 51 7.18 -14.57 9.06
CA SER A 51 5.79 -14.47 8.59
C SER A 51 5.13 -13.12 8.91
N VAL A 52 5.88 -12.03 8.70
CA VAL A 52 5.39 -10.67 8.97
C VAL A 52 4.39 -10.22 7.91
N GLY A 53 3.38 -9.45 8.30
CA GLY A 53 2.35 -8.94 7.42
C GLY A 53 2.85 -7.80 6.51
N GLU A 54 3.81 -6.99 6.98
CA GLU A 54 4.36 -5.86 6.23
C GLU A 54 5.84 -5.68 6.53
N VAL A 55 6.62 -5.32 5.52
CA VAL A 55 8.02 -4.92 5.64
C VAL A 55 8.15 -3.47 5.18
N VAL A 56 8.53 -2.58 6.09
CA VAL A 56 8.78 -1.16 5.79
C VAL A 56 10.27 -0.91 5.83
N VAL A 57 10.81 -0.37 4.74
CA VAL A 57 12.23 -0.06 4.60
C VAL A 57 12.42 1.47 4.60
N SER A 58 13.34 1.97 5.41
CA SER A 58 13.73 3.39 5.36
C SER A 58 14.35 3.74 3.99
N PRO A 59 14.44 5.01 3.61
CA PRO A 59 15.30 5.42 2.50
C PRO A 59 16.68 4.79 2.62
N VAL A 60 17.22 4.26 1.52
CA VAL A 60 18.45 3.45 1.55
C VAL A 60 19.69 4.32 1.52
N HIS A 61 20.54 4.21 2.54
CA HIS A 61 21.85 4.85 2.57
C HIS A 61 22.82 4.08 1.69
N VAL A 62 23.11 4.59 0.51
CA VAL A 62 24.00 3.90 -0.46
C VAL A 62 25.47 4.19 -0.25
N GLY A 63 25.79 5.25 0.50
CA GLY A 63 27.15 5.77 0.65
C GLY A 63 27.52 6.75 -0.46
N SER A 64 28.81 7.09 -0.57
CA SER A 64 29.32 8.07 -1.53
C SER A 64 30.75 7.77 -1.98
N GLY A 65 31.23 8.47 -3.01
CA GLY A 65 32.59 8.34 -3.52
C GLY A 65 32.76 7.18 -4.50
N GLN A 66 33.76 6.36 -4.30
CA GLN A 66 34.13 5.27 -5.22
C GLN A 66 34.41 3.97 -4.44
N VAL A 67 34.18 2.85 -5.10
CA VAL A 67 34.52 1.51 -4.60
C VAL A 67 35.39 0.77 -5.62
N ARG A 68 36.38 0.04 -5.11
CA ARG A 68 37.21 -0.86 -5.94
C ARG A 68 36.58 -2.25 -5.94
N CYS A 69 36.27 -2.78 -7.10
CA CYS A 69 35.73 -4.12 -7.30
C CYS A 69 36.45 -4.85 -8.45
N ALA A 70 35.98 -6.03 -8.84
CA ALA A 70 36.54 -6.79 -9.95
C ALA A 70 36.59 -6.04 -11.28
N HIS A 71 35.69 -5.10 -11.50
CA HIS A 71 35.59 -4.27 -12.70
C HIS A 71 36.39 -2.95 -12.61
N GLY A 72 37.24 -2.79 -11.59
CA GLY A 72 38.03 -1.58 -11.37
C GLY A 72 37.44 -0.65 -10.31
N ILE A 73 37.57 0.67 -10.53
CA ILE A 73 37.05 1.68 -9.62
C ILE A 73 35.71 2.19 -10.16
N LEU A 74 34.65 1.97 -9.40
CA LEU A 74 33.28 2.35 -9.77
C LEU A 74 32.76 3.45 -8.82
N PRO A 75 31.84 4.30 -9.31
CA PRO A 75 31.13 5.24 -8.42
C PRO A 75 30.20 4.51 -7.46
N VAL A 76 29.90 5.13 -6.33
CA VAL A 76 28.92 4.64 -5.34
C VAL A 76 27.62 5.45 -5.48
N PRO A 77 26.46 4.76 -5.61
CA PRO A 77 26.28 3.31 -5.68
C PRO A 77 26.84 2.70 -6.96
N ALA A 78 27.30 1.44 -6.88
CA ALA A 78 27.75 0.70 -8.06
C ALA A 78 26.62 0.59 -9.11
N PRO A 79 26.95 0.51 -10.43
CA PRO A 79 25.93 0.56 -11.49
C PRO A 79 24.79 -0.47 -11.32
N ALA A 80 25.09 -1.71 -10.93
CA ALA A 80 24.07 -2.72 -10.68
C ALA A 80 23.17 -2.33 -9.49
N THR A 81 23.74 -1.83 -8.40
CA THR A 81 22.98 -1.32 -7.25
C THR A 81 22.08 -0.16 -7.65
N ALA A 82 22.60 0.80 -8.42
CA ALA A 82 21.83 1.95 -8.91
C ALA A 82 20.64 1.49 -9.79
N TYR A 83 20.86 0.49 -10.63
CA TYR A 83 19.79 -0.08 -11.46
C TYR A 83 18.72 -0.76 -10.62
N ILE A 84 19.10 -1.61 -9.66
CA ILE A 84 18.16 -2.29 -8.76
C ILE A 84 17.31 -1.27 -7.99
N LEU A 85 17.92 -0.21 -7.46
CA LEU A 85 17.26 0.79 -6.63
C LEU A 85 16.50 1.87 -7.43
N ARG A 86 16.29 1.71 -8.74
CA ARG A 86 15.39 2.61 -9.48
C ARG A 86 13.99 2.61 -8.86
N ALA A 87 13.42 3.82 -8.71
CA ALA A 87 12.15 4.09 -8.02
C ALA A 87 12.15 3.79 -6.50
N VAL A 88 13.32 3.57 -5.89
CA VAL A 88 13.50 3.45 -4.45
C VAL A 88 14.10 4.75 -3.92
N PRO A 89 13.62 5.33 -2.81
CA PRO A 89 14.24 6.50 -2.20
C PRO A 89 15.63 6.14 -1.65
N ILE A 90 16.67 6.81 -2.15
CA ILE A 90 18.07 6.60 -1.76
C ILE A 90 18.73 7.92 -1.36
N TYR A 91 19.80 7.84 -0.57
CA TYR A 91 20.64 9.01 -0.26
C TYR A 91 22.11 8.61 -0.08
N GLY A 92 23.03 9.55 -0.40
CA GLY A 92 24.48 9.33 -0.36
C GLY A 92 25.11 9.50 1.02
N GLY A 93 24.66 10.50 1.77
CA GLY A 93 25.21 10.83 3.10
C GLY A 93 26.68 11.28 3.07
N SER A 94 27.31 11.29 4.25
CA SER A 94 28.71 11.69 4.46
C SER A 94 29.72 10.53 4.41
N VAL A 95 29.25 9.28 4.48
CA VAL A 95 30.10 8.10 4.50
C VAL A 95 30.72 7.86 3.12
N ARG A 96 32.05 7.84 3.05
CA ARG A 96 32.76 7.51 1.81
C ARG A 96 32.98 6.00 1.71
N GLY A 97 32.28 5.37 0.80
CA GLY A 97 32.31 3.92 0.56
C GLY A 97 30.93 3.39 0.24
N GLU A 98 30.89 2.16 -0.23
CA GLU A 98 29.65 1.47 -0.54
C GLU A 98 29.01 0.91 0.75
N LEU A 99 27.77 1.31 1.02
CA LEU A 99 26.97 0.85 2.16
C LEU A 99 25.84 -0.09 1.74
N CYS A 100 25.49 -0.11 0.46
CA CYS A 100 24.47 -1.01 -0.08
C CYS A 100 25.01 -1.71 -1.32
N THR A 101 25.20 -3.03 -1.22
CA THR A 101 25.64 -3.89 -2.31
C THR A 101 24.47 -4.31 -3.21
N PRO A 102 24.73 -4.83 -4.44
CA PRO A 102 23.66 -5.35 -5.30
C PRO A 102 22.77 -6.39 -4.59
N THR A 103 23.36 -7.30 -3.82
CA THR A 103 22.63 -8.31 -3.04
C THR A 103 21.71 -7.67 -2.00
N GLY A 104 22.24 -6.70 -1.23
CA GLY A 104 21.47 -5.96 -0.24
C GLY A 104 20.31 -5.19 -0.88
N ALA A 105 20.58 -4.49 -1.98
CA ALA A 105 19.57 -3.76 -2.75
C ALA A 105 18.44 -4.66 -3.26
N ALA A 106 18.78 -5.83 -3.81
CA ALA A 106 17.81 -6.79 -4.33
C ALA A 106 16.93 -7.37 -3.21
N LEU A 107 17.52 -7.70 -2.05
CA LEU A 107 16.78 -8.17 -0.88
C LEU A 107 15.83 -7.09 -0.36
N LEU A 108 16.30 -5.86 -0.17
CA LEU A 108 15.46 -4.76 0.28
C LEU A 108 14.30 -4.50 -0.68
N LYS A 109 14.57 -4.44 -1.99
CA LYS A 109 13.55 -4.20 -3.01
C LYS A 109 12.52 -5.32 -3.10
N HIS A 110 12.96 -6.58 -2.92
CA HIS A 110 12.07 -7.74 -3.00
C HIS A 110 11.13 -7.84 -1.80
N PHE A 111 11.63 -7.59 -0.60
CA PHE A 111 10.84 -7.77 0.62
C PHE A 111 10.06 -6.52 1.05
N ALA A 112 10.46 -5.32 0.65
CA ALA A 112 9.78 -4.10 1.01
C ALA A 112 8.35 -4.07 0.44
N ALA A 113 7.35 -3.94 1.31
CA ALA A 113 6.01 -3.57 0.90
C ALA A 113 5.95 -2.07 0.54
N ARG A 114 6.73 -1.26 1.25
CA ARG A 114 6.93 0.18 0.96
C ARG A 114 8.23 0.70 1.52
N PHE A 115 8.68 1.81 0.97
CA PHE A 115 9.80 2.60 1.48
C PHE A 115 9.28 3.86 2.16
N GLY A 116 9.84 4.23 3.30
CA GLY A 116 9.44 5.44 4.02
C GLY A 116 9.79 5.42 5.51
N ASN A 117 9.12 6.28 6.26
CA ASN A 117 9.34 6.40 7.69
C ASN A 117 8.87 5.14 8.44
N MET A 118 9.54 4.87 9.57
CA MET A 118 9.14 3.81 10.50
C MET A 118 7.71 4.08 10.98
N PRO A 119 6.80 3.08 10.90
CA PRO A 119 5.46 3.22 11.45
C PRO A 119 5.52 3.29 12.98
N MET A 120 4.47 3.84 13.59
CA MET A 120 4.30 3.72 15.04
C MET A 120 4.04 2.25 15.38
N MET A 121 4.90 1.67 16.21
CA MET A 121 4.82 0.24 16.55
C MET A 121 5.32 -0.04 17.97
N LYS A 122 4.82 -1.12 18.55
CA LYS A 122 5.36 -1.70 19.78
C LYS A 122 6.46 -2.67 19.38
N VAL A 123 7.72 -2.30 19.61
CA VAL A 123 8.88 -3.12 19.25
C VAL A 123 8.94 -4.34 20.18
N GLN A 124 9.02 -5.52 19.59
CA GLN A 124 9.16 -6.81 20.29
C GLN A 124 10.57 -7.38 20.19
N GLY A 125 11.28 -7.06 19.11
CA GLY A 125 12.65 -7.53 18.89
C GLY A 125 13.45 -6.58 18.01
N ILE A 126 14.77 -6.55 18.25
CA ILE A 126 15.73 -5.76 17.47
C ILE A 126 16.91 -6.64 17.09
N GLY A 127 17.27 -6.62 15.82
CA GLY A 127 18.45 -7.30 15.30
C GLY A 127 19.37 -6.34 14.56
N TYR A 128 20.67 -6.61 14.60
CA TYR A 128 21.70 -5.86 13.90
C TYR A 128 22.54 -6.81 13.06
N GLY A 129 22.75 -6.46 11.80
CA GLY A 129 23.73 -7.10 10.92
C GLY A 129 24.86 -6.14 10.63
N MET A 130 26.07 -6.43 11.07
CA MET A 130 27.24 -5.55 10.93
C MET A 130 27.93 -5.77 9.60
N GLY A 131 28.31 -4.68 8.92
CA GLY A 131 29.21 -4.74 7.78
C GLY A 131 30.68 -4.92 8.23
N LYS A 132 31.53 -5.42 7.33
CA LYS A 132 32.96 -5.66 7.60
C LYS A 132 33.84 -4.42 7.55
N LYS A 133 33.37 -3.35 6.88
CA LYS A 133 34.14 -2.09 6.74
C LYS A 133 33.88 -1.20 7.94
N ASP A 134 34.94 -0.63 8.50
CA ASP A 134 34.86 0.38 9.54
C ASP A 134 34.70 1.77 8.95
N PHE A 135 33.76 2.53 9.52
CA PHE A 135 33.49 3.92 9.22
C PHE A 135 33.28 4.69 10.53
N ASP A 136 33.36 6.00 10.49
CA ASP A 136 33.04 6.85 11.66
C ASP A 136 31.60 6.70 12.14
N ALA A 137 30.70 6.24 11.26
CA ALA A 137 29.32 5.89 11.57
C ALA A 137 29.13 4.38 11.58
N ALA A 138 28.15 3.90 12.36
CA ALA A 138 27.84 2.47 12.45
C ALA A 138 27.45 1.91 11.08
N ASN A 139 28.23 0.92 10.61
CA ASN A 139 27.97 0.19 9.38
C ASN A 139 27.11 -1.04 9.69
N CYS A 140 25.82 -0.85 9.79
CA CYS A 140 24.90 -1.93 10.12
C CYS A 140 23.54 -1.80 9.46
N VAL A 141 22.90 -2.92 9.21
CA VAL A 141 21.44 -3.02 8.98
C VAL A 141 20.77 -3.28 10.33
N ARG A 142 19.82 -2.45 10.69
CA ARG A 142 18.98 -2.65 11.88
C ARG A 142 17.59 -3.10 11.46
N VAL A 143 17.15 -4.21 12.00
CA VAL A 143 15.80 -4.74 11.81
C VAL A 143 15.05 -4.66 13.14
N MET A 144 13.84 -4.12 13.10
CA MET A 144 12.94 -4.09 14.25
C MET A 144 11.69 -4.89 13.91
N LEU A 145 11.42 -5.89 14.74
CA LEU A 145 10.17 -6.65 14.71
C LEU A 145 9.22 -6.08 15.75
N GLY A 146 7.97 -5.90 15.41
CA GLY A 146 6.98 -5.39 16.35
C GLY A 146 5.58 -5.43 15.77
N GLU A 147 4.65 -5.06 16.62
CA GLU A 147 3.25 -4.90 16.26
C GLU A 147 2.97 -3.43 16.00
N THR A 148 2.50 -3.11 14.82
CA THR A 148 1.85 -1.83 14.59
C THR A 148 0.54 -1.85 15.40
N ALA A 149 0.24 -0.76 16.11
CA ALA A 149 -1.14 -0.58 16.58
C ALA A 149 -2.04 -0.84 15.37
N ASP A 150 -3.11 -1.64 15.55
CA ASP A 150 -4.05 -1.95 14.48
C ASP A 150 -4.13 -0.75 13.57
N LYS A 151 -3.94 -0.97 12.25
CA LYS A 151 -4.08 0.14 11.30
C LYS A 151 -5.40 0.80 11.65
N ALA A 152 -5.35 1.92 12.40
CA ALA A 152 -6.53 2.72 12.55
C ALA A 152 -7.02 2.85 11.11
N ASP A 153 -8.25 2.41 10.85
CA ASP A 153 -8.82 2.41 9.51
C ASP A 153 -8.70 3.86 8.99
N GLU A 154 -7.58 4.13 8.31
CA GLU A 154 -7.26 5.44 7.79
C GLU A 154 -7.87 5.59 6.41
N ILE A 155 -8.52 6.71 6.22
CA ILE A 155 -9.18 7.05 4.98
C ILE A 155 -8.70 8.43 4.53
N CYS A 156 -8.48 8.57 3.23
CA CYS A 156 -8.23 9.86 2.62
C CYS A 156 -9.57 10.51 2.24
N GLU A 157 -9.82 11.71 2.75
CA GLU A 157 -10.92 12.55 2.32
C GLU A 157 -10.39 13.62 1.36
N LEU A 158 -10.86 13.61 0.13
CA LEU A 158 -10.60 14.62 -0.88
C LEU A 158 -11.81 15.54 -0.97
N GLY A 159 -11.58 16.86 -1.08
CA GLY A 159 -12.66 17.83 -1.17
C GLY A 159 -12.37 18.91 -2.20
N CYS A 160 -13.36 19.20 -3.05
CA CYS A 160 -13.29 20.31 -4.00
C CYS A 160 -14.60 21.08 -4.05
N ASN A 161 -14.52 22.35 -4.44
CA ASN A 161 -15.69 23.22 -4.58
C ASN A 161 -15.89 23.55 -6.05
N VAL A 162 -17.14 23.50 -6.49
CA VAL A 162 -17.57 23.88 -7.84
C VAL A 162 -18.77 24.82 -7.77
N ASP A 163 -18.80 25.86 -8.63
CA ASP A 163 -19.90 26.85 -8.71
C ASP A 163 -20.44 27.01 -10.16
N ASP A 164 -19.99 26.16 -11.07
CA ASP A 164 -20.27 26.19 -12.50
C ASP A 164 -20.68 24.82 -13.09
N MET A 165 -21.04 23.85 -12.23
CA MET A 165 -21.52 22.53 -12.64
C MET A 165 -23.04 22.41 -12.44
N THR A 166 -23.72 21.75 -13.39
CA THR A 166 -25.12 21.34 -13.21
C THR A 166 -25.23 20.14 -12.26
N GLY A 167 -26.41 19.95 -11.65
CA GLY A 167 -26.67 18.79 -10.80
C GLY A 167 -26.44 17.44 -11.53
N GLU A 168 -26.79 17.38 -12.82
CA GLU A 168 -26.60 16.21 -13.69
C GLU A 168 -25.08 15.91 -13.87
N ALA A 169 -24.30 16.97 -14.14
CA ALA A 169 -22.84 16.83 -14.28
C ALA A 169 -22.18 16.37 -12.98
N VAL A 170 -22.64 16.90 -11.84
CA VAL A 170 -22.19 16.45 -10.51
C VAL A 170 -22.55 14.99 -10.27
N GLY A 171 -23.80 14.58 -10.58
CA GLY A 171 -24.24 13.19 -10.47
C GLY A 171 -23.40 12.25 -11.32
N PHE A 172 -23.13 12.62 -12.57
CA PHE A 172 -22.26 11.85 -13.45
C PHE A 172 -20.81 11.72 -12.91
N ALA A 173 -20.27 12.81 -12.38
CA ALA A 173 -18.94 12.78 -11.75
C ALA A 173 -18.91 11.84 -10.54
N MET A 174 -19.96 11.83 -9.71
CA MET A 174 -20.08 10.92 -8.57
C MET A 174 -20.06 9.45 -9.01
N ASP A 175 -20.81 9.10 -10.07
CA ASP A 175 -20.81 7.72 -10.60
C ASP A 175 -19.39 7.30 -11.06
N ARG A 176 -18.68 8.19 -11.77
CA ARG A 176 -17.30 7.91 -12.21
C ARG A 176 -16.33 7.74 -11.04
N LEU A 177 -16.53 8.49 -9.96
CA LEU A 177 -15.72 8.37 -8.74
C LEU A 177 -15.94 7.02 -8.04
N PHE A 178 -17.18 6.55 -7.94
CA PHE A 178 -17.47 5.21 -7.43
C PHE A 178 -16.84 4.12 -8.29
N GLU A 179 -16.92 4.22 -9.61
CA GLU A 179 -16.26 3.28 -10.54
C GLU A 179 -14.72 3.33 -10.45
N ALA A 180 -14.17 4.49 -10.11
CA ALA A 180 -12.73 4.63 -9.88
C ALA A 180 -12.26 3.99 -8.56
N GLY A 181 -13.18 3.66 -7.64
CA GLY A 181 -12.89 2.99 -6.37
C GLY A 181 -13.11 3.87 -5.13
N ALA A 182 -13.84 4.98 -5.26
CA ALA A 182 -14.24 5.76 -4.10
C ALA A 182 -15.07 4.90 -3.13
N LEU A 183 -14.79 5.02 -1.84
CA LEU A 183 -15.53 4.32 -0.78
C LEU A 183 -16.84 5.03 -0.47
N ASP A 184 -16.86 6.35 -0.62
CA ASP A 184 -18.04 7.18 -0.46
C ASP A 184 -17.86 8.51 -1.22
N VAL A 185 -18.96 9.04 -1.74
CA VAL A 185 -18.99 10.35 -2.40
C VAL A 185 -20.26 11.05 -1.97
N TYR A 186 -20.12 12.26 -1.44
CA TYR A 186 -21.27 13.07 -1.08
C TYR A 186 -21.06 14.54 -1.40
N THR A 187 -22.15 15.26 -1.47
CA THR A 187 -22.16 16.69 -1.78
C THR A 187 -22.76 17.50 -0.65
N VAL A 188 -22.22 18.71 -0.46
CA VAL A 188 -22.73 19.68 0.50
C VAL A 188 -22.95 21.01 -0.22
N PRO A 189 -24.16 21.61 -0.17
CA PRO A 189 -24.39 22.96 -0.66
C PRO A 189 -23.57 23.97 0.16
N ILE A 190 -22.88 24.87 -0.53
CA ILE A 190 -22.03 25.89 0.10
C ILE A 190 -22.26 27.27 -0.52
N GLY A 191 -21.99 28.31 0.25
CA GLY A 191 -21.81 29.65 -0.25
C GLY A 191 -20.36 29.94 -0.60
N MET A 192 -20.10 30.43 -1.79
CA MET A 192 -18.76 30.78 -2.26
C MET A 192 -18.57 32.31 -2.33
N LYS A 193 -17.32 32.76 -2.58
CA LYS A 193 -16.99 34.15 -2.77
C LYS A 193 -17.92 34.82 -3.81
N LYS A 194 -18.14 36.11 -3.69
CA LYS A 194 -19.06 36.89 -4.54
C LYS A 194 -20.52 36.42 -4.46
N SER A 195 -20.92 35.89 -3.30
CA SER A 195 -22.30 35.40 -3.01
C SER A 195 -22.80 34.34 -3.99
N ARG A 196 -21.91 33.53 -4.56
CA ARG A 196 -22.31 32.46 -5.46
C ARG A 196 -22.72 31.19 -4.69
N PRO A 197 -23.83 30.54 -5.06
CA PRO A 197 -24.08 29.19 -4.61
C PRO A 197 -23.08 28.27 -5.24
N GLY A 198 -22.63 27.25 -4.49
CA GLY A 198 -21.73 26.23 -4.98
C GLY A 198 -21.98 24.89 -4.32
N THR A 199 -21.25 23.89 -4.77
CA THR A 199 -21.29 22.53 -4.24
C THR A 199 -19.90 22.12 -3.79
N LEU A 200 -19.78 21.69 -2.54
CA LEU A 200 -18.62 20.97 -2.06
C LEU A 200 -18.81 19.49 -2.37
N ILE A 201 -17.92 18.92 -3.15
CA ILE A 201 -17.86 17.48 -3.42
C ILE A 201 -16.81 16.90 -2.48
N LYS A 202 -17.21 15.88 -1.71
CA LYS A 202 -16.36 15.11 -0.79
C LYS A 202 -16.25 13.69 -1.29
N VAL A 203 -15.03 13.18 -1.36
CA VAL A 203 -14.73 11.83 -1.81
C VAL A 203 -13.88 11.14 -0.78
N MET A 204 -14.31 9.98 -0.33
CA MET A 204 -13.54 9.13 0.58
C MET A 204 -12.91 7.97 -0.20
N CYS A 205 -11.62 7.78 -0.04
CA CYS A 205 -10.89 6.68 -0.69
C CYS A 205 -9.79 6.11 0.20
N ARG A 206 -9.27 4.96 -0.18
CA ARG A 206 -8.04 4.45 0.43
C ARG A 206 -6.84 5.26 -0.07
N GLU A 207 -5.80 5.34 0.74
CA GLU A 207 -4.53 5.96 0.32
C GLU A 207 -3.96 5.34 -0.97
N SER A 208 -4.14 4.02 -1.15
CA SER A 208 -3.72 3.31 -2.36
C SER A 208 -4.43 3.75 -3.64
N ASP A 209 -5.66 4.27 -3.53
CA ASP A 209 -6.50 4.62 -4.66
C ASP A 209 -6.51 6.12 -4.92
N LYS A 210 -5.86 6.89 -4.07
CA LYS A 210 -5.90 8.36 -4.02
C LYS A 210 -5.57 9.01 -5.37
N GLU A 211 -4.45 8.65 -5.97
CA GLU A 211 -4.00 9.28 -7.23
C GLU A 211 -5.02 9.09 -8.35
N LYS A 212 -5.58 7.88 -8.48
CA LYS A 212 -6.62 7.57 -9.46
C LYS A 212 -7.90 8.39 -9.22
N ILE A 213 -8.27 8.58 -7.94
CA ILE A 213 -9.43 9.41 -7.57
C ILE A 213 -9.16 10.88 -7.89
N ILE A 214 -7.97 11.41 -7.60
CA ILE A 214 -7.58 12.79 -7.93
C ILE A 214 -7.68 13.03 -9.44
N GLU A 215 -7.15 12.14 -10.26
CA GLU A 215 -7.27 12.21 -11.72
C GLU A 215 -8.74 12.22 -12.17
N THR A 216 -9.56 11.37 -11.54
CA THR A 216 -11.00 11.28 -11.85
C THR A 216 -11.74 12.56 -11.47
N VAL A 217 -11.45 13.17 -10.32
CA VAL A 217 -12.02 14.46 -9.91
C VAL A 217 -11.68 15.53 -10.95
N PHE A 218 -10.41 15.70 -11.33
CA PHE A 218 -10.02 16.69 -12.32
C PHE A 218 -10.62 16.46 -13.70
N LYS A 219 -10.82 15.20 -14.07
CA LYS A 219 -11.38 14.83 -15.38
C LYS A 219 -12.87 15.12 -15.50
N TYR A 220 -13.63 14.93 -14.42
CA TYR A 220 -15.09 14.97 -14.46
C TYR A 220 -15.73 16.14 -13.68
N THR A 221 -14.90 17.01 -13.12
CA THR A 221 -15.37 18.26 -12.49
C THR A 221 -14.65 19.46 -13.07
N THR A 222 -15.18 20.66 -12.81
CA THR A 222 -14.58 21.93 -13.22
C THR A 222 -13.57 22.46 -12.19
N THR A 223 -13.34 21.73 -11.10
CA THR A 223 -12.43 22.20 -10.06
C THR A 223 -10.98 22.34 -10.55
N ILE A 224 -10.29 23.36 -10.06
CA ILE A 224 -8.88 23.60 -10.31
C ILE A 224 -7.99 23.23 -9.12
N GLY A 225 -8.59 22.71 -8.05
CA GLY A 225 -7.84 22.35 -6.85
C GLY A 225 -8.61 21.44 -5.91
N ILE A 226 -7.90 20.49 -5.32
CA ILE A 226 -8.41 19.49 -4.38
C ILE A 226 -7.71 19.68 -3.05
N ARG A 227 -8.45 19.63 -1.96
CA ARG A 227 -7.93 19.57 -0.58
C ARG A 227 -7.89 18.12 -0.15
N GLU A 228 -6.85 17.73 0.53
CA GLU A 228 -6.65 16.39 1.05
C GLU A 228 -6.59 16.42 2.57
N ASN A 229 -7.22 15.43 3.21
CA ASN A 229 -7.16 15.22 4.64
C ASN A 229 -7.13 13.73 4.97
N MET A 230 -6.11 13.29 5.71
CA MET A 230 -6.03 11.92 6.22
C MET A 230 -6.78 11.83 7.54
N MET A 231 -7.76 10.94 7.62
CA MET A 231 -8.63 10.79 8.79
C MET A 231 -8.58 9.37 9.32
N LYS A 232 -8.57 9.26 10.64
CA LYS A 232 -8.79 7.98 11.33
C LYS A 232 -10.27 7.70 11.42
N ARG A 233 -10.66 6.48 11.11
CA ARG A 233 -12.02 5.99 11.20
C ARG A 233 -12.15 4.95 12.32
N HIS A 234 -13.25 4.98 13.02
CA HIS A 234 -13.64 3.92 13.94
C HIS A 234 -14.79 3.15 13.30
N VAL A 235 -14.59 1.90 13.00
CA VAL A 235 -15.58 1.03 12.35
C VAL A 235 -15.82 -0.22 13.20
N LEU A 236 -17.02 -0.78 13.08
CA LEU A 236 -17.31 -2.10 13.63
C LEU A 236 -16.78 -3.17 12.68
N ASP A 237 -16.28 -4.26 13.22
CA ASP A 237 -15.95 -5.44 12.44
C ASP A 237 -17.22 -5.95 11.74
N ARG A 238 -17.10 -6.33 10.48
CA ARG A 238 -18.25 -6.73 9.65
C ARG A 238 -18.00 -8.08 9.02
N HIS A 239 -18.97 -8.96 9.15
CA HIS A 239 -19.03 -10.21 8.39
C HIS A 239 -20.47 -10.48 7.96
N ILE A 240 -20.61 -11.25 6.88
CA ILE A 240 -21.90 -11.66 6.36
C ILE A 240 -22.07 -13.14 6.70
N GLU A 241 -23.19 -13.45 7.33
CA GLU A 241 -23.60 -14.81 7.64
C GLU A 241 -24.83 -15.15 6.81
N THR A 242 -24.89 -16.39 6.31
CA THR A 242 -26.12 -16.92 5.72
C THR A 242 -26.95 -17.56 6.83
N VAL A 243 -28.15 -17.07 7.01
CA VAL A 243 -29.11 -17.58 8.01
C VAL A 243 -30.21 -18.32 7.28
N GLU A 244 -30.39 -19.59 7.63
CA GLU A 244 -31.53 -20.38 7.14
C GLU A 244 -32.80 -19.92 7.82
N THR A 245 -33.82 -19.57 7.03
CA THR A 245 -35.13 -19.14 7.53
C THR A 245 -36.24 -19.97 6.85
N GLU A 246 -37.46 -19.86 7.36
CA GLU A 246 -38.65 -20.48 6.71
C GLU A 246 -38.93 -19.90 5.30
N HIS A 247 -38.21 -18.85 4.91
CA HIS A 247 -38.30 -18.19 3.60
C HIS A 247 -37.05 -18.42 2.75
N GLY A 248 -36.29 -19.49 3.07
CA GLY A 248 -35.03 -19.83 2.45
C GLY A 248 -33.84 -19.09 3.05
N PRO A 249 -32.64 -19.26 2.49
CA PRO A 249 -31.43 -18.60 2.97
C PRO A 249 -31.52 -17.09 2.77
N VAL A 250 -31.09 -16.36 3.80
CA VAL A 250 -30.98 -14.89 3.78
C VAL A 250 -29.60 -14.46 4.29
N HIS A 251 -29.04 -13.44 3.69
CA HIS A 251 -27.76 -12.89 4.09
C HIS A 251 -27.97 -11.84 5.20
N CYS A 252 -27.25 -12.04 6.28
CA CYS A 252 -27.27 -11.15 7.43
C CYS A 252 -25.90 -10.54 7.65
N LYS A 253 -25.82 -9.24 7.59
CA LYS A 253 -24.64 -8.49 7.98
C LYS A 253 -24.60 -8.34 9.51
N LEU A 254 -23.60 -8.94 10.14
CA LEU A 254 -23.31 -8.78 11.54
C LEU A 254 -22.17 -7.76 11.70
N SER A 255 -22.37 -6.77 12.57
CA SER A 255 -21.37 -5.74 12.86
C SER A 255 -21.12 -5.70 14.36
N THR A 256 -19.88 -5.97 14.79
CA THR A 256 -19.49 -6.08 16.20
C THR A 256 -18.31 -5.17 16.53
N GLY A 257 -18.28 -4.63 17.73
CA GLY A 257 -17.19 -3.80 18.22
C GLY A 257 -17.67 -2.79 19.27
N TYR A 258 -16.76 -2.23 20.02
CA TYR A 258 -17.06 -1.20 21.04
C TYR A 258 -18.18 -1.59 22.00
N GLY A 259 -18.31 -2.89 22.31
CA GLY A 259 -19.36 -3.39 23.22
C GLY A 259 -20.76 -3.47 22.61
N VAL A 260 -20.90 -3.28 21.29
CA VAL A 260 -22.19 -3.37 20.60
C VAL A 260 -22.17 -4.43 19.51
N THR A 261 -23.33 -5.02 19.26
CA THR A 261 -23.58 -5.91 18.14
C THR A 261 -24.78 -5.40 17.35
N ARG A 262 -24.65 -5.29 16.05
CA ARG A 262 -25.74 -4.88 15.15
C ARG A 262 -25.94 -5.93 14.08
N LYS A 263 -27.21 -6.29 13.85
CA LYS A 263 -27.65 -7.25 12.87
C LYS A 263 -28.49 -6.55 11.82
N LYS A 264 -28.23 -6.79 10.54
CA LYS A 264 -29.02 -6.24 9.43
C LYS A 264 -29.09 -7.24 8.29
N TYR A 265 -30.29 -7.58 7.86
CA TYR A 265 -30.50 -8.38 6.69
C TYR A 265 -30.25 -7.60 5.41
N GLU A 266 -29.69 -8.25 4.38
CA GLU A 266 -29.42 -7.60 3.10
C GLU A 266 -30.71 -7.25 2.37
N TYR A 267 -30.71 -6.10 1.69
CA TYR A 267 -31.88 -5.56 1.02
C TYR A 267 -32.45 -6.51 -0.04
N ASP A 268 -31.57 -7.17 -0.81
CA ASP A 268 -31.97 -8.03 -1.90
C ASP A 268 -32.79 -9.24 -1.41
N ASP A 269 -32.44 -9.82 -0.28
CA ASP A 269 -33.18 -10.91 0.34
C ASP A 269 -34.55 -10.43 0.86
N ILE A 270 -34.59 -9.25 1.51
CA ILE A 270 -35.86 -8.64 1.96
C ILE A 270 -36.75 -8.36 0.75
N ALA A 271 -36.19 -7.81 -0.34
CA ALA A 271 -36.93 -7.49 -1.55
C ALA A 271 -37.45 -8.75 -2.27
N ARG A 272 -36.66 -9.84 -2.27
CA ARG A 272 -37.08 -11.15 -2.78
C ARG A 272 -38.30 -11.65 -2.01
N ILE A 273 -38.22 -11.71 -0.68
CA ILE A 273 -39.30 -12.17 0.20
C ILE A 273 -40.57 -11.30 0.02
N ALA A 274 -40.39 -9.97 -0.05
CA ALA A 274 -41.51 -9.04 -0.24
C ALA A 274 -42.26 -9.33 -1.57
N LYS A 275 -41.52 -9.56 -2.66
CA LYS A 275 -42.05 -9.88 -3.98
C LYS A 275 -42.76 -11.24 -3.98
N GLU A 276 -42.14 -12.28 -3.43
CA GLU A 276 -42.69 -13.66 -3.39
C GLU A 276 -43.98 -13.71 -2.60
N LYS A 277 -44.10 -12.94 -1.52
CA LYS A 277 -45.28 -12.93 -0.65
C LYS A 277 -46.30 -11.84 -0.96
N GLY A 278 -46.01 -10.90 -1.85
CA GLY A 278 -46.88 -9.78 -2.16
C GLY A 278 -47.08 -8.83 -0.98
N ILE A 279 -46.07 -8.66 -0.12
CA ILE A 279 -46.10 -7.81 1.08
C ILE A 279 -45.16 -6.62 0.97
N SER A 280 -45.29 -5.64 1.86
CA SER A 280 -44.37 -4.49 1.89
C SER A 280 -42.96 -4.90 2.36
N LEU A 281 -41.94 -4.11 1.98
CA LEU A 281 -40.55 -4.33 2.45
C LEU A 281 -40.45 -4.27 3.98
N GLU A 282 -41.21 -3.38 4.61
CA GLU A 282 -41.24 -3.26 6.06
C GLU A 282 -41.81 -4.52 6.73
N THR A 283 -42.92 -5.04 6.17
CA THR A 283 -43.51 -6.32 6.64
C THR A 283 -42.54 -7.48 6.45
N ALA A 284 -41.87 -7.56 5.30
CA ALA A 284 -40.88 -8.60 5.02
C ALA A 284 -39.68 -8.52 6.00
N ARG A 285 -39.24 -7.32 6.35
CA ARG A 285 -38.19 -7.13 7.36
C ARG A 285 -38.65 -7.60 8.75
N GLY A 286 -39.84 -7.23 9.18
CA GLY A 286 -40.39 -7.63 10.47
C GLY A 286 -40.63 -9.14 10.60
N VAL A 287 -40.77 -9.87 9.49
CA VAL A 287 -40.85 -11.36 9.49
C VAL A 287 -39.46 -11.97 9.80
N LEU A 288 -38.36 -11.36 9.37
CA LEU A 288 -37.00 -11.86 9.62
C LEU A 288 -36.43 -11.45 10.99
N GLU A 289 -37.00 -10.45 11.63
CA GLU A 289 -36.57 -9.94 12.95
C GLU A 289 -37.27 -10.62 14.13
N LYS A 290 -38.23 -11.51 13.86
CA LYS A 290 -38.92 -12.33 14.86
C LYS A 290 -38.14 -13.62 15.11
#